data_65d043662943ba2c0134f441052d32d9
#
_entry.id   65d043662943ba2c0134f441052d32d9
#
_cell.length_a   1.000
_cell.length_b   1.000
_cell.length_c   1.000
_cell.angle_alpha   90.00
_cell.angle_beta   90.00
_cell.angle_gamma   90.00
#
_symmetry.space_group_name_H-M   'P 1'
#
loop_
_entity.id
_entity.type
_entity.pdbx_description
1 polymer ?
#
loop_
_entity_poly.entity_id
_entity_poly.type
_entity_poly.pdbx_seq_one_letter_code
_entity_poly.pdbx_strand_id
1 'polypeptide(L)'
;MHTFRYLMPLDTMERISRQKLCEDFDNVLERVDKEDIGFVIVDDEGKEGHVLCPARWMEYCFDDDFGCIINSALRYAISRHTYMPGVVVDFIRRYINIIDTKTIDVAIKDIDQELKQNNVHDPDMWSALKVELEARLSQLQAKNAELSE
;
A
#
# COMPACT_ATOMS: atom_id res chain seq x y z
N MET A 1 13.66 -16.94 1.83
CA MET A 1 13.94 -15.76 2.68
C MET A 1 14.04 -14.57 1.74
N HIS A 2 12.90 -13.99 1.36
CA HIS A 2 12.89 -12.79 0.53
C HIS A 2 13.18 -11.60 1.44
N THR A 3 14.37 -11.13 1.33
CA THR A 3 14.86 -9.96 2.05
C THR A 3 14.03 -8.76 1.62
N PHE A 4 13.53 -7.99 2.59
CA PHE A 4 12.93 -6.66 2.46
C PHE A 4 13.86 -5.65 1.74
N ARG A 5 14.23 -5.94 0.50
CA ARG A 5 15.13 -5.10 -0.29
C ARG A 5 14.46 -3.87 -0.91
N TYR A 6 13.14 -3.71 -0.73
CA TYR A 6 12.36 -2.81 -1.58
C TYR A 6 11.61 -1.67 -0.87
N LEU A 7 11.76 -1.55 0.44
CA LEU A 7 11.52 -0.27 1.09
C LEU A 7 12.86 0.46 1.15
N MET A 8 13.24 1.09 0.04
CA MET A 8 14.35 2.06 0.10
C MET A 8 13.90 3.18 1.01
N PRO A 9 14.55 3.35 2.17
CA PRO A 9 14.23 4.46 3.05
C PRO A 9 14.39 5.77 2.27
N LEU A 10 13.45 6.71 2.44
CA LEU A 10 13.49 8.00 1.75
C LEU A 10 14.78 8.77 2.02
N ASP A 11 15.43 8.52 3.17
CA ASP A 11 16.71 9.11 3.56
C ASP A 11 17.90 8.62 2.70
N THR A 12 17.78 7.51 1.99
CA THR A 12 18.79 7.00 1.06
C THR A 12 18.62 7.51 -0.37
N MET A 13 17.51 8.18 -0.70
CA MET A 13 17.26 8.76 -2.00
C MET A 13 17.86 10.17 -2.12
N GLU A 14 18.28 10.53 -3.34
CA GLU A 14 18.71 11.90 -3.62
C GLU A 14 17.53 12.86 -3.51
N ARG A 15 17.77 14.06 -2.95
CA ARG A 15 16.79 15.14 -2.90
C ARG A 15 16.97 16.10 -4.07
N ILE A 16 15.85 16.42 -4.74
CA ILE A 16 15.84 17.36 -5.86
C ILE A 16 14.71 18.37 -5.67
N SER A 17 14.98 19.66 -5.88
CA SER A 17 13.94 20.67 -5.89
C SER A 17 13.06 20.57 -7.12
N ARG A 18 11.81 21.04 -7.03
CA ARG A 18 10.91 21.12 -8.19
C ARG A 18 11.51 21.92 -9.33
N GLN A 19 12.16 23.03 -9.02
CA GLN A 19 12.80 23.88 -10.01
C GLN A 19 13.88 23.10 -10.78
N LYS A 20 14.80 22.46 -10.05
CA LYS A 20 15.88 21.68 -10.67
C LYS A 20 15.37 20.49 -11.48
N LEU A 21 14.30 19.83 -10.99
CA LEU A 21 13.64 18.77 -11.74
C LEU A 21 13.09 19.27 -13.07
N CYS A 22 12.44 20.45 -13.09
CA CYS A 22 11.91 21.04 -14.33
C CYS A 22 13.01 21.46 -15.29
N GLU A 23 14.13 21.98 -14.77
CA GLU A 23 15.26 22.45 -15.59
C GLU A 23 16.03 21.29 -16.26
N ASP A 24 16.04 20.12 -15.65
CA ASP A 24 16.89 18.98 -16.06
C ASP A 24 16.10 17.66 -16.12
N PHE A 25 14.82 17.76 -16.50
CA PHE A 25 13.87 16.64 -16.39
C PHE A 25 14.33 15.39 -17.15
N ASP A 26 14.76 15.56 -18.39
CA ASP A 26 15.18 14.42 -19.25
C ASP A 26 16.38 13.68 -18.67
N ASN A 27 17.36 14.41 -18.15
CA ASN A 27 18.55 13.82 -17.53
C ASN A 27 18.21 13.14 -16.20
N VAL A 28 17.29 13.70 -15.42
CA VAL A 28 16.81 13.06 -14.17
C VAL A 28 16.09 11.76 -14.49
N LEU A 29 15.20 11.73 -15.51
CA LEU A 29 14.54 10.50 -15.96
C LEU A 29 15.54 9.46 -16.47
N GLU A 30 16.53 9.87 -17.26
CA GLU A 30 17.57 8.98 -17.74
C GLU A 30 18.35 8.32 -16.60
N ARG A 31 18.64 9.06 -15.54
CA ARG A 31 19.26 8.54 -14.31
C ARG A 31 18.35 7.56 -13.57
N VAL A 32 17.06 7.87 -13.44
CA VAL A 32 16.08 6.95 -12.85
C VAL A 32 16.07 5.61 -13.58
N ASP A 33 16.08 5.65 -14.90
CA ASP A 33 15.98 4.43 -15.73
C ASP A 33 17.28 3.62 -15.79
N LYS A 34 18.42 4.31 -15.94
CA LYS A 34 19.72 3.65 -16.14
C LYS A 34 20.42 3.25 -14.86
N GLU A 35 20.33 4.12 -13.83
CA GLU A 35 21.01 3.89 -12.57
C GLU A 35 20.14 3.18 -11.53
N ASP A 36 18.84 2.97 -11.82
CA ASP A 36 17.85 2.37 -10.92
C ASP A 36 17.76 3.10 -9.56
N ILE A 37 17.72 4.41 -9.61
CA ILE A 37 17.67 5.28 -8.42
C ILE A 37 16.33 6.02 -8.34
N GLY A 38 15.98 6.48 -7.14
CA GLY A 38 14.83 7.33 -6.90
C GLY A 38 15.26 8.70 -6.39
N PHE A 39 14.40 9.69 -6.64
CA PHE A 39 14.56 11.06 -6.15
C PHE A 39 13.39 11.43 -5.24
N VAL A 40 13.67 12.07 -4.13
CA VAL A 40 12.67 12.75 -3.31
C VAL A 40 12.56 14.20 -3.80
N ILE A 41 11.38 14.57 -4.27
CA ILE A 41 11.10 15.92 -4.74
C ILE A 41 10.70 16.78 -3.54
N VAL A 42 11.45 17.84 -3.30
CA VAL A 42 11.23 18.76 -2.20
C VAL A 42 10.69 20.10 -2.71
N ASP A 43 9.87 20.76 -1.89
CA ASP A 43 9.43 22.13 -2.14
C ASP A 43 10.52 23.16 -1.77
N ASP A 44 10.19 24.45 -1.94
CA ASP A 44 11.13 25.55 -1.64
C ASP A 44 11.51 25.66 -0.16
N GLU A 45 10.72 25.07 0.72
CA GLU A 45 10.98 24.98 2.16
C GLU A 45 11.78 23.72 2.54
N GLY A 46 12.09 22.88 1.57
CA GLY A 46 12.79 21.60 1.76
C GLY A 46 11.90 20.48 2.27
N LYS A 47 10.57 20.67 2.25
CA LYS A 47 9.61 19.66 2.65
C LYS A 47 9.42 18.62 1.54
N GLU A 48 9.49 17.36 1.93
CA GLU A 48 9.28 16.23 1.04
C GLU A 48 7.81 16.14 0.61
N GLY A 49 7.56 16.11 -0.69
CA GLY A 49 6.20 16.08 -1.24
C GLY A 49 5.93 14.89 -2.15
N HIS A 50 6.90 14.47 -2.94
CA HIS A 50 6.73 13.44 -3.97
C HIS A 50 7.99 12.60 -4.09
N VAL A 51 7.85 11.42 -4.69
CA VAL A 51 8.97 10.55 -5.07
C VAL A 51 8.88 10.28 -6.56
N LEU A 52 10.01 10.40 -7.25
CA LEU A 52 10.20 9.95 -8.62
C LEU A 52 11.06 8.70 -8.58
N CYS A 53 10.55 7.57 -9.05
CA CYS A 53 11.27 6.30 -9.03
C CYS A 53 10.89 5.44 -10.23
N PRO A 54 11.68 4.41 -10.57
CA PRO A 54 11.33 3.46 -11.62
C PRO A 54 9.96 2.81 -11.36
N ALA A 55 9.13 2.69 -12.39
CA ALA A 55 7.80 2.07 -12.28
C ALA A 55 7.87 0.64 -11.71
N ARG A 56 8.92 -0.11 -12.05
CA ARG A 56 9.15 -1.47 -11.53
C ARG A 56 9.28 -1.53 -10.00
N TRP A 57 9.69 -0.44 -9.33
CA TRP A 57 9.71 -0.41 -7.87
C TRP A 57 8.31 -0.46 -7.28
N MET A 58 7.35 0.17 -7.96
CA MET A 58 5.95 0.12 -7.56
C MET A 58 5.34 -1.28 -7.75
N GLU A 59 5.73 -1.99 -8.81
CA GLU A 59 5.32 -3.38 -9.03
C GLU A 59 5.76 -4.25 -7.86
N TYR A 60 7.00 -4.12 -7.38
CA TYR A 60 7.49 -4.85 -6.21
C TYR A 60 6.79 -4.46 -4.90
N CYS A 61 6.37 -3.21 -4.76
CA CYS A 61 5.65 -2.75 -3.56
C CYS A 61 4.21 -3.29 -3.49
N PHE A 62 3.61 -3.64 -4.62
CA PHE A 62 2.22 -4.09 -4.74
C PHE A 62 2.08 -5.55 -5.19
N ASP A 63 3.18 -6.27 -5.26
CA ASP A 63 3.22 -7.69 -5.56
C ASP A 63 2.68 -8.53 -4.39
N ASP A 64 2.61 -9.85 -4.55
CA ASP A 64 2.12 -10.83 -3.56
C ASP A 64 2.61 -10.58 -2.13
N ASP A 65 3.82 -10.05 -1.97
CA ASP A 65 4.42 -9.74 -0.67
C ASP A 65 3.67 -8.63 0.09
N PHE A 66 3.17 -7.60 -0.60
CA PHE A 66 2.39 -6.53 0.03
C PHE A 66 1.03 -7.05 0.53
N GLY A 67 0.37 -7.88 -0.28
CA GLY A 67 -0.85 -8.57 0.12
C GLY A 67 -0.63 -9.46 1.34
N CYS A 68 0.48 -10.20 1.39
CA CYS A 68 0.86 -11.02 2.54
C CYS A 68 1.09 -10.18 3.80
N ILE A 69 1.73 -9.01 3.69
CA ILE A 69 1.96 -8.09 4.81
C ILE A 69 0.63 -7.57 5.35
N ILE A 70 -0.27 -7.09 4.48
CA ILE A 70 -1.59 -6.58 4.88
C ILE A 70 -2.38 -7.68 5.59
N ASN A 71 -2.48 -8.87 4.98
CA ASN A 71 -3.27 -9.96 5.52
C ASN A 71 -2.69 -10.49 6.84
N SER A 72 -1.36 -10.55 6.98
CA SER A 72 -0.70 -10.93 8.22
C SER A 72 -0.91 -9.91 9.32
N ALA A 73 -0.78 -8.62 9.01
CA ALA A 73 -1.04 -7.53 9.96
C ALA A 73 -2.50 -7.53 10.43
N LEU A 74 -3.43 -7.77 9.51
CA LEU A 74 -4.86 -7.86 9.81
C LEU A 74 -5.17 -9.00 10.77
N ARG A 75 -4.74 -10.22 10.47
CA ARG A 75 -4.93 -11.39 11.36
C ARG A 75 -4.36 -11.14 12.75
N TYR A 76 -3.15 -10.60 12.79
CA TYR A 76 -2.48 -10.31 14.05
C TYR A 76 -3.26 -9.27 14.87
N ALA A 77 -3.79 -8.25 14.23
CA ALA A 77 -4.57 -7.21 14.89
C ALA A 77 -5.90 -7.74 15.44
N ILE A 78 -6.62 -8.54 14.64
CA ILE A 78 -7.92 -9.10 15.02
C ILE A 78 -7.78 -10.10 16.18
N SER A 79 -6.74 -10.94 16.17
CA SER A 79 -6.52 -11.98 17.17
C SER A 79 -6.03 -11.50 18.54
N ARG A 80 -6.08 -10.20 18.81
CA ARG A 80 -5.67 -9.56 20.08
C ARG A 80 -4.18 -9.50 20.38
N HIS A 81 -3.33 -9.81 19.45
CA HIS A 81 -1.89 -9.72 19.66
C HIS A 81 -1.34 -8.31 19.47
N THR A 82 -2.22 -7.34 19.14
CA THR A 82 -1.84 -5.94 19.03
C THR A 82 -2.64 -5.06 19.99
N TYR A 83 -1.98 -4.02 20.50
CA TYR A 83 -2.61 -3.01 21.35
C TYR A 83 -3.24 -1.87 20.55
N MET A 84 -3.05 -1.83 19.23
CA MET A 84 -3.47 -0.72 18.37
C MET A 84 -4.19 -1.20 17.11
N PRO A 85 -5.33 -1.89 17.22
CA PRO A 85 -6.05 -2.39 16.05
C PRO A 85 -6.50 -1.27 15.11
N GLY A 86 -6.85 -0.10 15.63
CA GLY A 86 -7.21 1.08 14.84
C GLY A 86 -6.11 1.53 13.87
N VAL A 87 -4.84 1.38 14.23
CA VAL A 87 -3.72 1.71 13.34
C VAL A 87 -3.71 0.81 12.11
N VAL A 88 -4.01 -0.47 12.28
CA VAL A 88 -4.08 -1.43 11.16
C VAL A 88 -5.28 -1.13 10.27
N VAL A 89 -6.42 -0.81 10.84
CA VAL A 89 -7.63 -0.40 10.09
C VAL A 89 -7.36 0.87 9.28
N ASP A 90 -6.77 1.89 9.91
CA ASP A 90 -6.43 3.15 9.23
C ASP A 90 -5.38 2.94 8.12
N PHE A 91 -4.43 2.04 8.34
CA PHE A 91 -3.46 1.66 7.31
C PHE A 91 -4.17 1.01 6.11
N ILE A 92 -5.05 0.03 6.32
CA ILE A 92 -5.78 -0.63 5.25
C ILE A 92 -6.67 0.37 4.51
N ARG A 93 -7.40 1.24 5.21
CA ARG A 93 -8.23 2.29 4.60
C ARG A 93 -7.42 3.23 3.72
N ARG A 94 -6.23 3.61 4.15
CA ARG A 94 -5.32 4.46 3.36
C ARG A 94 -4.95 3.84 2.02
N TYR A 95 -4.77 2.53 2.00
CA TYR A 95 -4.32 1.80 0.80
C TYR A 95 -5.43 1.02 0.08
N ILE A 96 -6.68 1.12 0.50
CA ILE A 96 -7.81 0.36 -0.05
C ILE A 96 -7.99 0.53 -1.57
N ASN A 97 -7.58 1.68 -2.11
CA ASN A 97 -7.72 1.97 -3.53
C ASN A 97 -6.66 1.29 -4.42
N ILE A 98 -5.58 0.80 -3.82
CA ILE A 98 -4.46 0.18 -4.53
C ILE A 98 -4.28 -1.30 -4.19
N ILE A 99 -4.99 -1.81 -3.19
CA ILE A 99 -5.00 -3.23 -2.85
C ILE A 99 -5.73 -4.01 -3.95
N ASP A 100 -5.15 -5.13 -4.37
CA ASP A 100 -5.72 -5.98 -5.39
C ASP A 100 -6.94 -6.80 -4.91
N THR A 101 -7.69 -7.36 -5.86
CA THR A 101 -8.89 -8.14 -5.57
C THR A 101 -8.61 -9.38 -4.73
N LYS A 102 -7.47 -10.04 -4.94
CA LYS A 102 -7.06 -11.24 -4.21
C LYS A 102 -6.78 -10.93 -2.75
N THR A 103 -6.04 -9.84 -2.49
CA THR A 103 -5.73 -9.37 -1.13
C THR A 103 -7.00 -8.98 -0.38
N ILE A 104 -7.93 -8.26 -1.03
CA ILE A 104 -9.23 -7.88 -0.46
C ILE A 104 -10.06 -9.12 -0.12
N ASP A 105 -10.15 -10.10 -1.02
CA ASP A 105 -10.92 -11.33 -0.80
C ASP A 105 -10.37 -12.13 0.38
N VAL A 106 -9.05 -12.24 0.51
CA VAL A 106 -8.42 -12.91 1.66
C VAL A 106 -8.68 -12.12 2.95
N ALA A 107 -8.57 -10.79 2.92
CA ALA A 107 -8.85 -9.95 4.09
C ALA A 107 -10.29 -10.10 4.58
N ILE A 108 -11.28 -10.11 3.69
CA ILE A 108 -12.69 -10.33 4.04
C ILE A 108 -12.87 -11.69 4.71
N LYS A 109 -12.29 -12.76 4.13
CA LYS A 109 -12.36 -14.11 4.70
C LYS A 109 -11.71 -14.20 6.08
N ASP A 110 -10.56 -13.56 6.27
CA ASP A 110 -9.88 -13.52 7.55
C ASP A 110 -10.71 -12.78 8.61
N ILE A 111 -11.31 -11.64 8.26
CA ILE A 111 -12.22 -10.92 9.15
C ILE A 111 -13.40 -11.82 9.54
N ASP A 112 -14.04 -12.49 8.58
CA ASP A 112 -15.17 -13.37 8.82
C ASP A 112 -14.81 -14.55 9.72
N GLN A 113 -13.62 -15.11 9.52
CA GLN A 113 -13.15 -16.23 10.34
C GLN A 113 -12.91 -15.79 11.78
N GLU A 114 -12.25 -14.65 11.99
CA GLU A 114 -11.92 -14.15 13.31
C GLU A 114 -13.14 -13.61 14.06
N LEU A 115 -14.09 -12.97 13.37
CA LEU A 115 -15.35 -12.51 13.98
C LEU A 115 -16.22 -13.64 14.52
N LYS A 116 -16.04 -14.88 14.04
CA LYS A 116 -16.71 -16.08 14.60
C LYS A 116 -16.12 -16.51 15.94
N GLN A 117 -14.95 -16.02 16.29
CA GLN A 117 -14.31 -16.33 17.56
C GLN A 117 -14.86 -15.41 18.67
N ASN A 118 -15.17 -15.96 19.83
CA ASN A 118 -15.79 -15.22 20.95
C ASN A 118 -14.85 -14.16 21.61
N ASN A 119 -13.71 -13.90 21.02
CA ASN A 119 -12.63 -13.15 21.66
C ASN A 119 -12.09 -11.98 20.85
N VAL A 120 -12.81 -11.49 19.85
CA VAL A 120 -12.38 -10.37 19.01
C VAL A 120 -12.44 -9.05 19.76
N HIS A 121 -11.37 -8.29 19.69
CA HIS A 121 -11.34 -6.93 20.20
C HIS A 121 -11.98 -5.98 19.18
N ASP A 122 -12.96 -5.19 19.61
CA ASP A 122 -13.68 -4.21 18.79
C ASP A 122 -14.31 -4.79 17.51
N PRO A 123 -15.29 -5.73 17.65
CA PRO A 123 -15.87 -6.40 16.48
C PRO A 123 -16.62 -5.45 15.54
N ASP A 124 -17.14 -4.33 16.04
CA ASP A 124 -17.86 -3.34 15.23
C ASP A 124 -16.90 -2.64 14.25
N MET A 125 -15.70 -2.33 14.69
CA MET A 125 -14.65 -1.74 13.83
C MET A 125 -14.26 -2.68 12.68
N TRP A 126 -14.07 -3.98 12.97
CA TRP A 126 -13.75 -4.97 11.95
C TRP A 126 -14.91 -5.23 10.99
N SER A 127 -16.13 -5.22 11.50
CA SER A 127 -17.34 -5.35 10.66
C SER A 127 -17.50 -4.15 9.73
N ALA A 128 -17.22 -2.94 10.20
CA ALA A 128 -17.22 -1.73 9.36
C ALA A 128 -16.14 -1.81 8.26
N LEU A 129 -14.91 -2.20 8.60
CA LEU A 129 -13.85 -2.38 7.62
C LEU A 129 -14.23 -3.44 6.56
N LYS A 130 -14.86 -4.54 6.97
CA LYS A 130 -15.33 -5.58 6.05
C LYS A 130 -16.30 -5.00 5.02
N VAL A 131 -17.28 -4.21 5.44
CA VAL A 131 -18.25 -3.56 4.53
C VAL A 131 -17.53 -2.67 3.50
N GLU A 132 -16.53 -1.90 3.94
CA GLU A 132 -15.71 -1.07 3.05
C GLU A 132 -14.93 -1.92 2.02
N LEU A 133 -14.34 -3.03 2.46
CA LEU A 133 -13.62 -3.96 1.58
C LEU A 133 -14.54 -4.65 0.57
N GLU A 134 -15.74 -5.09 1.00
CA GLU A 134 -16.76 -5.70 0.12
C GLU A 134 -17.23 -4.71 -0.95
N ALA A 135 -17.48 -3.45 -0.58
CA ALA A 135 -17.83 -2.40 -1.52
C ALA A 135 -16.71 -2.17 -2.55
N ARG A 136 -15.46 -2.14 -2.10
CA ARG A 136 -14.30 -1.98 -2.99
C ARG A 136 -14.12 -3.17 -3.92
N LEU A 137 -14.28 -4.40 -3.42
CA LEU A 137 -14.21 -5.62 -4.23
C LEU A 137 -15.26 -5.60 -5.36
N SER A 138 -16.49 -5.22 -5.03
CA SER A 138 -17.58 -5.11 -6.01
C SER A 138 -17.28 -4.08 -7.10
N GLN A 139 -16.71 -2.92 -6.74
CA GLN A 139 -16.28 -1.90 -7.71
C GLN A 139 -15.21 -2.43 -8.68
N LEU A 140 -14.20 -3.15 -8.15
CA LEU A 140 -13.13 -3.71 -8.96
C LEU A 140 -13.62 -4.81 -9.90
N GLN A 141 -14.55 -5.64 -9.44
CA GLN A 141 -15.16 -6.68 -10.25
C GLN A 141 -16.02 -6.11 -11.39
N ALA A 142 -16.82 -5.07 -11.11
CA ALA A 142 -17.60 -4.36 -12.13
C ALA A 142 -16.70 -3.74 -13.19
N LYS A 143 -15.63 -3.05 -12.79
CA LYS A 143 -14.66 -2.47 -13.71
C LYS A 143 -13.96 -3.51 -14.58
N ASN A 144 -13.62 -4.67 -14.04
CA ASN A 144 -12.99 -5.75 -14.80
C ASN A 144 -13.97 -6.38 -15.81
N ALA A 145 -15.26 -6.45 -15.49
CA ALA A 145 -16.29 -6.93 -16.42
C ALA A 145 -16.45 -5.98 -17.61
N GLU A 146 -16.46 -4.65 -17.39
CA GLU A 146 -16.54 -3.64 -18.46
C GLU A 146 -15.33 -3.66 -19.40
N LEU A 147 -14.14 -4.02 -18.89
CA LEU A 147 -12.93 -4.10 -19.72
C LEU A 147 -12.81 -5.40 -20.53
N SER A 148 -13.71 -6.36 -20.28
CA SER A 148 -13.72 -7.68 -20.95
C SER A 148 -14.74 -7.77 -22.09
N GLU A 149 -15.55 -6.74 -22.29
CA GLU A 149 -16.47 -6.54 -23.42
C GLU A 149 -15.82 -5.71 -24.52
#